data_21640967049e35f26900f8297cc1ae8f
#
_entry.id   21640967049e35f26900f8297cc1ae8f
#
_cell.length_a   1.000
_cell.length_b   1.000
_cell.length_c   1.000
_cell.angle_alpha   90.00
_cell.angle_beta   90.00
_cell.angle_gamma   90.00
#
_symmetry.space_group_name_H-M   'P 1'
#
loop_
_entity.id
_entity.type
_entity.pdbx_description
1 polymer ?
#
loop_
_entity_poly.entity_id
_entity_poly.type
_entity_poly.pdbx_seq_one_letter_code
_entity_poly.pdbx_strand_id
1 'polypeptide(L)'
;GIEKIVKIGNKLFGANPAGKGIAVFDVNNISEEGKRIIRVLVKDNTKTSKMHLDKNNKLWVLTTGTNTQKENCVFWNCIDPNTEEVVDVVEIPLLKKGNPNLEIDTPMSGGLYYRSDISGDKSTIYFSMNACTDVKNGTYQLAVFELNVDTKDTKLYRKTTGVTQMYGMGVSPEGEVYVCDAIDYTAQRGYLRHFQENGSETAVKIGVYPRMIWFTGNETVPVK
;
A
#
# COMPACT_ATOMS: atom_id res chain seq x y z
N GLY A 1 -6.30 8.29 -14.56
CA GLY A 1 -5.39 9.37 -14.20
C GLY A 1 -4.22 8.88 -13.36
N ILE A 2 -3.26 9.76 -13.11
CA ILE A 2 -2.13 9.49 -12.20
C ILE A 2 -2.61 9.71 -10.76
N GLU A 3 -2.43 8.71 -9.89
CA GLU A 3 -2.90 8.79 -8.50
C GLU A 3 -1.81 9.20 -7.51
N LYS A 4 -0.56 8.88 -7.79
CA LYS A 4 0.59 9.28 -6.99
C LYS A 4 1.80 9.57 -7.86
N ILE A 5 2.56 10.59 -7.48
CA ILE A 5 3.80 10.97 -8.16
C ILE A 5 4.94 10.91 -7.14
N VAL A 6 6.07 10.33 -7.56
CA VAL A 6 7.32 10.34 -6.81
C VAL A 6 8.40 10.97 -7.69
N LYS A 7 9.13 11.93 -7.13
CA LYS A 7 10.31 12.52 -7.79
C LYS A 7 11.57 11.83 -7.31
N ILE A 8 12.38 11.36 -8.26
CA ILE A 8 13.69 10.74 -7.98
C ILE A 8 14.70 11.37 -8.94
N GLY A 9 15.64 12.13 -8.40
CA GLY A 9 16.54 12.92 -9.21
C GLY A 9 15.80 13.86 -10.16
N ASN A 10 16.08 13.78 -11.45
CA ASN A 10 15.42 14.57 -12.50
C ASN A 10 14.22 13.84 -13.15
N LYS A 11 13.73 12.76 -12.56
CA LYS A 11 12.60 12.00 -13.08
C LYS A 11 11.39 12.11 -12.18
N LEU A 12 10.20 12.12 -12.80
CA LEU A 12 8.90 11.97 -12.14
C LEU A 12 8.33 10.62 -12.52
N PHE A 13 8.00 9.84 -11.51
CA PHE A 13 7.33 8.54 -11.66
C PHE A 13 5.87 8.69 -11.24
N GLY A 14 4.96 8.40 -12.15
CA GLY A 14 3.53 8.52 -11.92
C GLY A 14 2.80 7.19 -12.02
N ALA A 15 2.20 6.72 -10.94
CA ALA A 15 1.35 5.53 -10.98
C ALA A 15 0.09 5.80 -11.80
N ASN A 16 -0.10 5.06 -12.88
CA ASN A 16 -1.24 5.18 -13.79
C ASN A 16 -2.11 3.92 -13.74
N PRO A 17 -3.18 3.90 -12.92
CA PRO A 17 -4.04 2.74 -12.78
C PRO A 17 -4.71 2.29 -14.08
N ALA A 18 -5.02 3.23 -14.96
CA ALA A 18 -5.67 2.93 -16.24
C ALA A 18 -4.67 2.47 -17.32
N GLY A 19 -3.40 2.87 -17.20
CA GLY A 19 -2.38 2.65 -18.23
C GLY A 19 -1.54 1.39 -18.06
N LYS A 20 -1.81 0.57 -17.06
CA LYS A 20 -1.08 -0.69 -16.77
C LYS A 20 0.43 -0.48 -16.60
N GLY A 21 0.86 0.62 -15.98
CA GLY A 21 2.28 0.90 -15.81
C GLY A 21 2.57 2.16 -15.02
N ILE A 22 3.85 2.46 -14.95
CA ILE A 22 4.35 3.68 -14.34
C ILE A 22 4.79 4.63 -15.44
N ALA A 23 4.16 5.78 -15.53
CA ALA A 23 4.58 6.84 -16.43
C ALA A 23 5.84 7.52 -15.88
N VAL A 24 6.84 7.69 -16.72
CA VAL A 24 8.09 8.38 -16.36
C VAL A 24 8.24 9.60 -17.25
N PHE A 25 8.54 10.72 -16.62
CA PHE A 25 8.83 12.01 -17.28
C PHE A 25 10.14 12.58 -16.76
N ASP A 26 10.87 13.27 -17.61
CA ASP A 26 11.95 14.13 -17.15
C ASP A 26 11.38 15.46 -16.64
N VAL A 27 11.86 15.93 -15.48
CA VAL A 27 11.34 17.14 -14.82
C VAL A 27 11.40 18.36 -15.76
N ASN A 28 12.41 18.41 -16.62
CA ASN A 28 12.63 19.52 -17.55
C ASN A 28 11.90 19.34 -18.90
N ASN A 29 11.26 18.20 -19.13
CA ASN A 29 10.52 17.91 -20.36
C ASN A 29 9.29 17.04 -20.07
N ILE A 30 8.27 17.67 -19.49
CA ILE A 30 7.00 17.01 -19.20
C ILE A 30 6.11 17.13 -20.44
N SER A 31 6.21 16.17 -21.35
CA SER A 31 5.41 16.10 -22.57
C SER A 31 4.94 14.68 -22.85
N GLU A 32 3.93 14.52 -23.71
CA GLU A 32 3.47 13.21 -24.14
C GLU A 32 4.53 12.47 -24.97
N GLU A 33 5.32 13.19 -25.76
CA GLU A 33 6.42 12.63 -26.55
C GLU A 33 7.59 12.14 -25.67
N GLY A 34 7.87 12.87 -24.58
CA GLY A 34 8.90 12.50 -23.59
C GLY A 34 8.45 11.44 -22.59
N LYS A 35 7.18 11.02 -22.63
CA LYS A 35 6.63 10.05 -21.71
C LYS A 35 7.15 8.65 -22.00
N ARG A 36 7.75 8.02 -21.00
CA ARG A 36 8.11 6.60 -21.00
C ARG A 36 7.15 5.82 -20.10
N ILE A 37 6.97 4.53 -20.37
CA ILE A 37 6.11 3.67 -19.55
C ILE A 37 6.91 2.45 -19.12
N ILE A 38 7.10 2.34 -17.82
CA ILE A 38 7.59 1.10 -17.21
C ILE A 38 6.39 0.16 -17.09
N ARG A 39 6.44 -0.96 -17.78
CA ARG A 39 5.40 -1.98 -17.67
C ARG A 39 5.66 -2.79 -16.42
N VAL A 40 4.81 -2.64 -15.43
CA VAL A 40 4.83 -3.49 -14.24
C VAL A 40 4.21 -4.84 -14.57
N LEU A 41 4.81 -5.90 -14.04
CA LEU A 41 4.36 -7.26 -14.29
C LEU A 41 2.96 -7.44 -13.74
N VAL A 42 1.98 -7.48 -14.65
CA VAL A 42 0.68 -8.00 -14.29
C VAL A 42 -0.15 -8.38 -15.51
N LYS A 43 -0.74 -9.54 -15.47
CA LYS A 43 -1.76 -9.97 -16.42
C LYS A 43 -3.09 -9.36 -16.02
N ASP A 44 -3.72 -8.68 -16.96
CA ASP A 44 -5.12 -8.21 -17.01
C ASP A 44 -5.71 -7.50 -15.77
N ASN A 45 -6.11 -6.24 -15.92
CA ASN A 45 -6.79 -5.35 -14.95
C ASN A 45 -5.96 -4.84 -13.75
N THR A 46 -4.66 -4.64 -13.92
CA THR A 46 -3.84 -4.07 -12.86
C THR A 46 -4.12 -2.62 -12.60
N LYS A 47 -4.52 -2.36 -11.39
CA LYS A 47 -4.54 -1.01 -10.85
C LYS A 47 -3.21 -0.78 -10.14
N THR A 48 -2.38 0.09 -10.68
CA THR A 48 -1.23 0.61 -9.93
C THR A 48 -1.73 1.53 -8.83
N SER A 49 -1.15 1.44 -7.64
CA SER A 49 -1.53 2.30 -6.53
C SER A 49 -0.35 3.12 -5.99
N LYS A 50 -0.11 3.10 -4.71
CA LYS A 50 0.97 3.86 -4.08
C LYS A 50 2.36 3.36 -4.48
N MET A 51 3.32 4.29 -4.48
CA MET A 51 4.73 4.04 -4.74
C MET A 51 5.56 4.51 -3.56
N HIS A 52 6.58 3.73 -3.20
CA HIS A 52 7.49 4.04 -2.09
C HIS A 52 8.94 3.89 -2.53
N LEU A 53 9.76 4.89 -2.22
CA LEU A 53 11.21 4.81 -2.43
C LEU A 53 11.83 4.22 -1.16
N ASP A 54 12.51 3.08 -1.31
CA ASP A 54 13.17 2.39 -0.20
C ASP A 54 14.58 2.95 0.11
N LYS A 55 15.21 2.41 1.16
CA LYS A 55 16.57 2.78 1.58
C LYS A 55 17.65 2.42 0.55
N ASN A 56 17.38 1.49 -0.37
CA ASN A 56 18.26 1.06 -1.45
C ASN A 56 18.03 1.85 -2.74
N ASN A 57 17.25 2.96 -2.66
CA ASN A 57 16.85 3.78 -3.80
C ASN A 57 16.08 2.98 -4.88
N LYS A 58 15.34 1.94 -4.49
CA LYS A 58 14.42 1.22 -5.37
C LYS A 58 13.00 1.74 -5.16
N LEU A 59 12.24 1.81 -6.24
CA LEU A 59 10.85 2.25 -6.24
C LEU A 59 9.92 1.04 -6.19
N TRP A 60 9.16 0.93 -5.11
CA TRP A 60 8.18 -0.13 -4.92
C TRP A 60 6.79 0.32 -5.31
N VAL A 61 6.11 -0.51 -6.10
CA VAL A 61 4.76 -0.22 -6.61
C VAL A 61 3.85 -1.40 -6.37
N LEU A 62 2.76 -1.18 -5.63
CA LEU A 62 1.72 -2.18 -5.44
C LEU A 62 0.81 -2.24 -6.67
N THR A 63 0.60 -3.43 -7.18
CA THR A 63 -0.37 -3.74 -8.23
C THR A 63 -1.24 -4.93 -7.85
N THR A 64 -2.36 -5.11 -8.53
CA THR A 64 -3.25 -6.26 -8.33
C THR A 64 -3.49 -6.96 -9.66
N GLY A 65 -3.68 -8.24 -9.63
CA GLY A 65 -3.94 -9.02 -10.85
C GLY A 65 -4.07 -10.50 -10.57
N THR A 66 -3.84 -11.31 -11.60
CA THR A 66 -3.83 -12.77 -11.53
C THR A 66 -2.46 -13.30 -11.88
N ASN A 67 -2.00 -14.29 -11.14
CA ASN A 67 -0.76 -15.00 -11.43
C ASN A 67 -0.93 -16.05 -12.58
N THR A 68 0.12 -16.80 -12.84
CA THR A 68 0.12 -17.85 -13.86
C THR A 68 -0.86 -18.99 -13.55
N GLN A 69 -1.17 -19.22 -12.28
CA GLN A 69 -2.15 -20.19 -11.78
C GLN A 69 -3.59 -19.68 -11.83
N LYS A 70 -3.83 -18.46 -12.35
CA LYS A 70 -5.12 -17.76 -12.37
C LYS A 70 -5.67 -17.42 -10.99
N GLU A 71 -4.82 -17.32 -9.99
CA GLU A 71 -5.17 -16.83 -8.67
C GLU A 71 -5.08 -15.32 -8.60
N ASN A 72 -5.98 -14.68 -7.86
CA ASN A 72 -5.87 -13.25 -7.59
C ASN A 72 -4.67 -13.00 -6.67
N CYS A 73 -3.87 -12.00 -7.01
CA CYS A 73 -2.66 -11.66 -6.26
C CYS A 73 -2.53 -10.15 -6.06
N VAL A 74 -1.83 -9.78 -5.02
CA VAL A 74 -1.16 -8.50 -4.88
C VAL A 74 0.29 -8.69 -5.29
N PHE A 75 0.83 -7.74 -6.03
CA PHE A 75 2.22 -7.75 -6.45
C PHE A 75 2.90 -6.47 -5.95
N TRP A 76 4.03 -6.61 -5.29
CA TRP A 76 4.95 -5.53 -5.06
C TRP A 76 6.06 -5.59 -6.10
N ASN A 77 6.03 -4.65 -7.05
CA ASN A 77 7.04 -4.56 -8.10
C ASN A 77 8.16 -3.64 -7.62
N CYS A 78 9.38 -4.15 -7.60
CA CYS A 78 10.60 -3.40 -7.29
C CYS A 78 11.20 -2.87 -8.60
N ILE A 79 11.34 -1.56 -8.72
CA ILE A 79 11.81 -0.88 -9.93
C ILE A 79 13.13 -0.18 -9.62
N ASP A 80 14.11 -0.35 -10.48
CA ASP A 80 15.30 0.50 -10.49
C ASP A 80 14.98 1.81 -11.22
N PRO A 81 14.98 2.96 -10.53
CA PRO A 81 14.65 4.23 -11.18
C PRO A 81 15.73 4.71 -12.17
N ASN A 82 16.95 4.17 -12.11
CA ASN A 82 18.02 4.53 -13.05
C ASN A 82 17.83 3.84 -14.40
N THR A 83 17.62 2.53 -14.38
CA THR A 83 17.39 1.72 -15.61
C THR A 83 15.96 1.76 -16.09
N GLU A 84 15.01 2.18 -15.23
CA GLU A 84 13.55 2.19 -15.48
C GLU A 84 13.03 0.75 -15.73
N GLU A 85 13.60 -0.23 -15.05
CA GLU A 85 13.24 -1.64 -15.20
C GLU A 85 12.71 -2.22 -13.88
N VAL A 86 11.78 -3.17 -13.99
CA VAL A 86 11.38 -4.01 -12.86
C VAL A 86 12.49 -5.01 -12.59
N VAL A 87 13.12 -4.91 -11.43
CA VAL A 87 14.26 -5.74 -11.03
C VAL A 87 13.84 -6.89 -10.12
N ASP A 88 12.66 -6.80 -9.52
CA ASP A 88 12.12 -7.86 -8.67
C ASP A 88 10.60 -7.73 -8.47
N VAL A 89 9.95 -8.83 -8.06
CA VAL A 89 8.51 -8.88 -7.79
C VAL A 89 8.23 -9.78 -6.60
N VAL A 90 7.53 -9.25 -5.61
CA VAL A 90 6.97 -10.06 -4.52
C VAL A 90 5.51 -10.34 -4.83
N GLU A 91 5.18 -11.61 -5.02
CA GLU A 91 3.82 -12.09 -5.30
C GLU A 91 3.14 -12.54 -3.99
N ILE A 92 1.95 -12.04 -3.73
CA ILE A 92 1.16 -12.40 -2.55
C ILE A 92 -0.19 -12.95 -3.04
N PRO A 93 -0.38 -14.26 -3.05
CA PRO A 93 -1.65 -14.87 -3.43
C PRO A 93 -2.76 -14.49 -2.45
N LEU A 94 -3.93 -14.14 -2.99
CA LEU A 94 -5.11 -13.84 -2.22
C LEU A 94 -6.00 -15.09 -2.17
N LEU A 95 -5.80 -15.90 -1.16
CA LEU A 95 -6.48 -17.18 -1.05
C LEU A 95 -7.99 -17.01 -0.83
N LYS A 96 -8.74 -18.04 -1.20
CA LYS A 96 -10.20 -18.09 -1.06
C LYS A 96 -10.60 -19.25 -0.16
N LYS A 97 -11.81 -19.21 0.34
CA LYS A 97 -12.42 -20.35 1.04
C LYS A 97 -12.28 -21.63 0.19
N GLY A 98 -11.87 -22.71 0.83
CA GLY A 98 -11.66 -24.00 0.19
C GLY A 98 -10.28 -24.20 -0.46
N ASN A 99 -9.42 -23.18 -0.44
CA ASN A 99 -8.03 -23.38 -0.85
C ASN A 99 -7.31 -24.23 0.22
N PRO A 100 -6.56 -25.29 -0.17
CA PRO A 100 -5.90 -26.19 0.78
C PRO A 100 -4.78 -25.50 1.59
N ASN A 101 -4.26 -24.39 1.10
CA ASN A 101 -3.22 -23.60 1.76
C ASN A 101 -3.79 -22.44 2.59
N LEU A 102 -5.12 -22.36 2.74
CA LEU A 102 -5.74 -21.32 3.55
C LEU A 102 -5.56 -21.64 5.05
N GLU A 103 -4.88 -20.74 5.73
CA GLU A 103 -4.64 -20.81 7.19
C GLU A 103 -5.10 -19.49 7.83
N ILE A 104 -5.18 -19.48 9.17
CA ILE A 104 -5.41 -18.24 9.91
C ILE A 104 -4.29 -17.25 9.56
N ASP A 105 -4.66 -15.98 9.45
CA ASP A 105 -3.79 -14.84 9.11
C ASP A 105 -3.27 -14.81 7.66
N THR A 106 -3.59 -15.80 6.84
CA THR A 106 -3.24 -15.70 5.41
C THR A 106 -4.01 -14.58 4.70
N PRO A 107 -3.38 -13.93 3.70
CA PRO A 107 -4.04 -12.94 2.88
C PRO A 107 -5.25 -13.52 2.13
N MET A 108 -6.38 -12.81 2.18
CA MET A 108 -7.60 -13.20 1.47
C MET A 108 -8.08 -12.12 0.49
N SER A 109 -8.70 -12.60 -0.58
CA SER A 109 -9.40 -11.73 -1.53
C SER A 109 -10.62 -11.07 -0.87
N GLY A 110 -10.79 -9.76 -1.04
CA GLY A 110 -11.96 -9.03 -0.54
C GLY A 110 -11.74 -7.53 -0.29
N GLY A 111 -10.52 -7.04 -0.41
CA GLY A 111 -10.26 -5.60 -0.26
C GLY A 111 -10.57 -4.82 -1.54
N LEU A 112 -11.25 -3.68 -1.42
CA LEU A 112 -11.49 -2.76 -2.53
C LEU A 112 -10.33 -1.79 -2.75
N TYR A 113 -9.59 -1.47 -1.69
CA TYR A 113 -8.52 -0.47 -1.72
C TYR A 113 -7.33 -0.95 -0.87
N TYR A 114 -6.16 -0.88 -1.48
CA TYR A 114 -4.91 -1.10 -0.77
C TYR A 114 -4.33 0.24 -0.34
N ARG A 115 -4.10 0.39 0.95
CA ARG A 115 -3.41 1.55 1.52
C ARG A 115 -2.03 1.10 1.96
N SER A 116 -1.05 1.95 1.80
CA SER A 116 0.31 1.61 2.21
C SER A 116 1.09 2.86 2.58
N ASP A 117 2.09 2.66 3.41
CA ASP A 117 3.13 3.64 3.70
C ASP A 117 4.44 2.91 4.04
N ILE A 118 5.53 3.64 4.13
CA ILE A 118 6.87 3.09 4.39
C ILE A 118 7.42 3.62 5.71
N SER A 119 8.17 2.78 6.43
CA SER A 119 8.86 3.16 7.67
C SER A 119 9.81 4.35 7.46
N GLY A 120 10.11 5.08 8.53
CA GLY A 120 11.01 6.24 8.47
C GLY A 120 12.41 5.90 7.96
N ASP A 121 12.94 4.73 8.31
CA ASP A 121 14.21 4.18 7.81
C ASP A 121 14.12 3.58 6.40
N LYS A 122 12.91 3.54 5.82
CA LYS A 122 12.59 2.99 4.49
C LYS A 122 12.93 1.52 4.30
N SER A 123 12.96 0.74 5.37
CA SER A 123 13.25 -0.70 5.33
C SER A 123 12.00 -1.57 5.22
N THR A 124 10.85 -1.05 5.64
CA THR A 124 9.61 -1.81 5.75
C THR A 124 8.42 -1.06 5.14
N ILE A 125 7.70 -1.70 4.25
CA ILE A 125 6.46 -1.18 3.68
C ILE A 125 5.29 -1.82 4.40
N TYR A 126 4.43 -1.01 5.01
CA TYR A 126 3.17 -1.44 5.60
C TYR A 126 2.03 -1.27 4.61
N PHE A 127 1.12 -2.24 4.52
CA PHE A 127 0.02 -2.18 3.57
C PHE A 127 -1.22 -2.93 4.05
N SER A 128 -2.39 -2.45 3.63
CA SER A 128 -3.66 -3.04 4.03
C SER A 128 -4.06 -4.20 3.14
N MET A 129 -4.50 -5.30 3.76
CA MET A 129 -5.15 -6.43 3.10
C MET A 129 -6.16 -7.06 4.06
N ASN A 130 -6.94 -8.04 3.57
CA ASN A 130 -7.75 -8.87 4.44
C ASN A 130 -6.94 -10.07 4.90
N ALA A 131 -7.06 -10.43 6.19
CA ALA A 131 -6.48 -11.63 6.78
C ALA A 131 -7.57 -12.63 7.13
N CYS A 132 -7.33 -13.90 6.91
CA CYS A 132 -8.23 -14.99 7.29
C CYS A 132 -8.42 -15.02 8.81
N THR A 133 -9.65 -15.09 9.26
CA THR A 133 -10.01 -15.24 10.69
C THR A 133 -10.67 -16.57 11.01
N ASP A 134 -11.24 -17.24 10.03
CA ASP A 134 -11.86 -18.54 10.16
C ASP A 134 -11.72 -19.32 8.85
N VAL A 135 -10.84 -20.30 8.85
CA VAL A 135 -10.55 -21.15 7.68
C VAL A 135 -11.79 -21.94 7.24
N LYS A 136 -12.57 -22.48 8.19
CA LYS A 136 -13.74 -23.31 7.91
C LYS A 136 -14.81 -22.53 7.16
N ASN A 137 -15.09 -21.32 7.61
CA ASN A 137 -16.12 -20.46 7.03
C ASN A 137 -15.56 -19.53 5.95
N GLY A 138 -14.24 -19.39 5.85
CA GLY A 138 -13.56 -18.48 4.94
C GLY A 138 -13.83 -17.01 5.28
N THR A 139 -14.00 -16.71 6.57
CA THR A 139 -14.18 -15.32 7.00
C THR A 139 -12.84 -14.60 7.11
N TYR A 140 -12.90 -13.30 6.98
CA TYR A 140 -11.71 -12.45 7.01
C TYR A 140 -12.02 -11.11 7.69
N GLN A 141 -10.97 -10.42 8.11
CA GLN A 141 -11.05 -9.06 8.58
C GLN A 141 -9.93 -8.21 7.98
N LEU A 142 -10.14 -6.92 7.97
CA LEU A 142 -9.14 -5.98 7.52
C LEU A 142 -7.91 -6.03 8.44
N ALA A 143 -6.73 -5.98 7.84
CA ALA A 143 -5.45 -6.11 8.52
C ALA A 143 -4.39 -5.24 7.87
N VAL A 144 -3.31 -5.04 8.59
CA VAL A 144 -2.05 -4.46 8.07
C VAL A 144 -1.04 -5.59 7.95
N PHE A 145 -0.40 -5.67 6.81
CA PHE A 145 0.73 -6.53 6.51
C PHE A 145 1.98 -5.67 6.37
N GLU A 146 3.13 -6.30 6.50
CA GLU A 146 4.42 -5.66 6.25
C GLU A 146 5.23 -6.43 5.22
N LEU A 147 6.03 -5.71 4.45
CA LEU A 147 7.02 -6.22 3.50
C LEU A 147 8.38 -5.65 3.88
N ASN A 148 9.33 -6.52 4.20
CA ASN A 148 10.73 -6.12 4.35
C ASN A 148 11.38 -5.96 2.96
N VAL A 149 11.98 -4.80 2.68
CA VAL A 149 12.51 -4.49 1.34
C VAL A 149 13.78 -5.27 0.99
N ASP A 150 14.52 -5.76 1.99
CA ASP A 150 15.76 -6.53 1.76
C ASP A 150 15.47 -8.02 1.60
N THR A 151 14.79 -8.62 2.58
CA THR A 151 14.49 -10.06 2.56
C THR A 151 13.32 -10.42 1.67
N LYS A 152 12.45 -9.43 1.37
CA LYS A 152 11.21 -9.58 0.61
C LYS A 152 10.15 -10.47 1.26
N ASP A 153 10.37 -10.74 2.55
CA ASP A 153 9.39 -11.45 3.36
C ASP A 153 8.18 -10.56 3.61
N THR A 154 7.02 -11.17 3.50
CA THR A 154 5.74 -10.55 3.88
C THR A 154 5.13 -11.29 5.03
N LYS A 155 4.62 -10.56 6.02
CA LYS A 155 3.90 -11.14 7.15
C LYS A 155 2.78 -10.24 7.64
N LEU A 156 1.87 -10.83 8.40
CA LEU A 156 0.86 -10.06 9.10
C LEU A 156 1.53 -9.21 10.19
N TYR A 157 1.33 -7.88 10.09
CA TYR A 157 1.71 -6.95 11.16
C TYR A 157 0.62 -6.93 12.24
N ARG A 158 -0.64 -6.68 11.83
CA ARG A 158 -1.76 -6.60 12.77
C ARG A 158 -3.13 -6.77 12.11
N LYS A 159 -4.02 -7.52 12.75
CA LYS A 159 -5.46 -7.47 12.47
C LYS A 159 -6.05 -6.22 13.12
N THR A 160 -6.94 -5.53 12.42
CA THR A 160 -7.57 -4.31 12.93
C THR A 160 -8.90 -4.65 13.63
N THR A 161 -9.12 -4.10 14.82
CA THR A 161 -10.40 -4.29 15.52
C THR A 161 -11.30 -3.08 15.28
N GLY A 162 -12.50 -3.32 14.73
CA GLY A 162 -13.50 -2.27 14.53
C GLY A 162 -13.16 -1.25 13.44
N VAL A 163 -12.15 -1.48 12.59
CA VAL A 163 -11.94 -0.69 11.37
C VAL A 163 -12.92 -1.14 10.31
N THR A 164 -13.75 -0.22 9.84
CA THR A 164 -14.77 -0.50 8.83
C THR A 164 -14.26 -0.24 7.42
N GLN A 165 -13.61 0.91 7.24
CA GLN A 165 -13.12 1.36 5.94
C GLN A 165 -11.73 1.99 6.10
N MET A 166 -10.66 1.24 5.87
CA MET A 166 -9.31 1.80 5.87
C MET A 166 -9.13 2.70 4.65
N TYR A 167 -9.26 4.01 4.86
CA TYR A 167 -9.24 4.98 3.77
C TYR A 167 -7.91 5.71 3.62
N GLY A 168 -7.10 5.75 4.67
CA GLY A 168 -5.73 6.25 4.68
C GLY A 168 -4.84 5.44 5.62
N MET A 169 -3.54 5.48 5.39
CA MET A 169 -2.51 4.90 6.24
C MET A 169 -1.31 5.83 6.25
N GLY A 170 -0.64 5.91 7.38
CA GLY A 170 0.64 6.57 7.55
C GLY A 170 1.50 5.84 8.57
N VAL A 171 2.80 5.91 8.39
CA VAL A 171 3.79 5.39 9.34
C VAL A 171 4.62 6.55 9.85
N SER A 172 4.71 6.70 11.17
CA SER A 172 5.51 7.78 11.77
C SER A 172 7.02 7.55 11.54
N PRO A 173 7.85 8.57 11.72
CA PRO A 173 9.31 8.40 11.65
C PRO A 173 9.84 7.34 12.61
N GLU A 174 9.18 7.12 13.74
CA GLU A 174 9.50 6.13 14.77
C GLU A 174 9.02 4.72 14.42
N GLY A 175 8.26 4.56 13.33
CA GLY A 175 7.75 3.27 12.84
C GLY A 175 6.34 2.90 13.32
N GLU A 176 5.65 3.81 14.01
CA GLU A 176 4.28 3.56 14.48
C GLU A 176 3.26 3.69 13.33
N VAL A 177 2.32 2.77 13.28
CA VAL A 177 1.32 2.70 12.19
C VAL A 177 0.02 3.37 12.61
N TYR A 178 -0.44 4.27 11.75
CA TYR A 178 -1.70 5.00 11.89
C TYR A 178 -2.62 4.68 10.72
N VAL A 179 -3.92 4.57 11.00
CA VAL A 179 -4.94 4.26 10.01
C VAL A 179 -6.08 5.26 10.10
N CYS A 180 -6.51 5.76 8.96
CA CYS A 180 -7.73 6.54 8.82
C CYS A 180 -8.89 5.59 8.51
N ASP A 181 -9.84 5.47 9.45
CA ASP A 181 -11.08 4.71 9.28
C ASP A 181 -12.21 5.67 8.90
N ALA A 182 -12.70 5.57 7.67
CA ALA A 182 -13.76 6.46 7.17
C ALA A 182 -15.17 6.04 7.64
N ILE A 183 -15.34 4.87 8.26
CA ILE A 183 -16.61 4.24 8.68
C ILE A 183 -17.51 3.98 7.48
N ASP A 184 -17.89 5.01 6.78
CA ASP A 184 -18.68 4.96 5.54
C ASP A 184 -18.27 6.09 4.59
N TYR A 185 -18.88 6.12 3.41
CA TYR A 185 -18.66 7.17 2.40
C TYR A 185 -19.80 8.20 2.39
N THR A 186 -20.41 8.49 3.53
CA THR A 186 -21.49 9.46 3.66
C THR A 186 -21.06 10.70 4.45
N ALA A 187 -21.76 11.03 5.50
CA ALA A 187 -21.51 12.23 6.28
C ALA A 187 -20.90 11.96 7.66
N GLN A 188 -20.60 10.69 7.98
CA GLN A 188 -20.09 10.35 9.31
C GLN A 188 -18.62 10.74 9.48
N ARG A 189 -18.32 11.22 10.67
CA ARG A 189 -16.93 11.49 11.06
C ARG A 189 -16.21 10.18 11.31
N GLY A 190 -15.04 10.02 10.66
CA GLY A 190 -14.18 8.89 10.83
C GLY A 190 -13.29 8.94 12.07
N TYR A 191 -12.40 7.99 12.16
CA TYR A 191 -11.41 7.88 13.24
C TYR A 191 -9.99 7.85 12.68
N LEU A 192 -9.08 8.51 13.41
CA LEU A 192 -7.66 8.21 13.35
C LEU A 192 -7.38 7.13 14.40
N ARG A 193 -6.82 6.01 13.97
CA ARG A 193 -6.45 4.91 14.84
C ARG A 193 -4.94 4.76 14.85
N HIS A 194 -4.38 4.58 16.02
CA HIS A 194 -2.96 4.38 16.25
C HIS A 194 -2.74 2.97 16.79
N PHE A 195 -1.91 2.20 16.11
CA PHE A 195 -1.51 0.85 16.49
C PHE A 195 -0.17 0.90 17.21
N GLN A 196 -0.19 0.75 18.53
CA GLN A 196 1.00 0.80 19.37
C GLN A 196 1.76 -0.53 19.34
N GLU A 197 3.06 -0.50 19.55
CA GLU A 197 3.92 -1.70 19.58
C GLU A 197 3.48 -2.74 20.63
N ASN A 198 2.99 -2.29 21.78
CA ASN A 198 2.50 -3.14 22.86
C ASN A 198 1.22 -3.92 22.54
N GLY A 199 0.70 -3.78 21.34
CA GLY A 199 -0.53 -4.44 20.91
C GLY A 199 -1.82 -3.65 21.15
N SER A 200 -1.76 -2.51 21.87
CA SER A 200 -2.92 -1.66 22.08
C SER A 200 -3.29 -0.84 20.85
N GLU A 201 -4.54 -0.40 20.81
CA GLU A 201 -5.06 0.49 19.77
C GLU A 201 -5.75 1.68 20.45
N THR A 202 -5.45 2.89 20.00
CA THR A 202 -6.16 4.08 20.38
C THR A 202 -6.89 4.65 19.17
N ALA A 203 -8.06 5.26 19.40
CA ALA A 203 -8.87 5.84 18.34
C ALA A 203 -9.35 7.22 18.72
N VAL A 204 -9.16 8.18 17.83
CA VAL A 204 -9.63 9.57 17.99
C VAL A 204 -10.57 9.91 16.86
N LYS A 205 -11.74 10.45 17.20
CA LYS A 205 -12.72 10.90 16.22
C LYS A 205 -12.22 12.15 15.51
N ILE A 206 -12.19 12.11 14.17
CA ILE A 206 -11.66 13.19 13.33
C ILE A 206 -12.69 13.63 12.27
N GLY A 207 -12.26 14.26 11.19
CA GLY A 207 -13.14 14.74 10.13
C GLY A 207 -13.82 13.64 9.32
N VAL A 208 -14.64 14.05 8.37
CA VAL A 208 -15.27 13.18 7.38
C VAL A 208 -14.24 12.79 6.31
N TYR A 209 -14.24 11.54 5.87
CA TYR A 209 -13.31 11.00 4.87
C TYR A 209 -11.81 11.24 5.17
N PRO A 210 -11.31 10.87 6.35
CA PRO A 210 -9.90 11.01 6.66
C PRO A 210 -9.05 10.12 5.73
N ARG A 211 -8.23 10.75 4.89
CA ARG A 211 -7.54 10.04 3.80
C ARG A 211 -6.03 10.07 3.90
N MET A 212 -5.48 11.11 4.48
CA MET A 212 -4.04 11.36 4.44
C MET A 212 -3.53 11.70 5.84
N ILE A 213 -2.36 11.17 6.17
CA ILE A 213 -1.65 11.44 7.40
C ILE A 213 -0.30 12.05 7.02
N TRP A 214 0.03 13.17 7.63
CA TRP A 214 1.32 13.82 7.52
C TRP A 214 1.94 13.92 8.89
N PHE A 215 3.16 13.46 9.01
CA PHE A 215 3.97 13.67 10.19
C PHE A 215 4.84 14.90 9.94
N THR A 216 4.53 15.99 10.64
CA THR A 216 5.42 17.15 10.70
C THR A 216 6.49 16.81 11.72
N GLY A 217 7.77 16.92 11.35
CA GLY A 217 8.85 16.83 12.35
C GLY A 217 8.63 17.81 13.50
N ASN A 218 9.54 17.92 14.44
CA ASN A 218 9.44 18.79 15.64
C ASN A 218 9.30 20.29 15.36
N GLU A 219 8.97 20.70 14.15
CA GLU A 219 8.60 22.07 13.85
C GLU A 219 7.20 22.34 14.38
N THR A 220 7.12 23.12 15.44
CA THR A 220 5.86 23.72 15.90
C THR A 220 5.30 24.60 14.78
N VAL A 221 4.37 24.05 14.00
CA VAL A 221 3.60 24.85 13.06
C VAL A 221 2.74 25.81 13.86
N PRO A 222 2.89 27.14 13.75
CA PRO A 222 2.00 28.08 14.41
C PRO A 222 0.58 27.83 13.93
N VAL A 223 -0.30 27.46 14.83
CA VAL A 223 -1.74 27.40 14.55
C VAL A 223 -2.19 28.84 14.27
N LYS A 224 -2.55 29.12 13.02
CA LYS A 224 -3.21 30.38 12.63
C LYS A 224 -4.69 30.31 12.90
#